data_b715ff295cb57cfd3ddff1ca577fb24b
#
_entry.id   b715ff295cb57cfd3ddff1ca577fb24b
#
_cell.length_a   1.000
_cell.length_b   1.000
_cell.length_c   1.000
_cell.angle_alpha   90.00
_cell.angle_beta   90.00
_cell.angle_gamma   90.00
#
_symmetry.space_group_name_H-M   'P 1'
#
loop_
_entity.id
_entity.type
_entity.pdbx_description
1 polymer ?
#
loop_
_entity_poly.entity_id
_entity_poly.type
_entity_poly.pdbx_seq_one_letter_code
_entity_poly.pdbx_strand_id
1 'polypeptide(L)'
;MKKILLASVIALAAATASADDYIEHQVYSDKNFEQNRAKAVKLLEKRGYQIHKIDADSHWGKPVLEAEAYKNGREYDIVLSYPDLKIIKEKIDY
;
A
#
# COMPACT_ATOMS: atom_id res chain seq x y z
N MET A 1 27.23 -25.97 -12.63
CA MET A 1 26.43 -26.87 -11.74
C MET A 1 26.14 -26.22 -10.41
N LYS A 2 27.16 -25.71 -9.75
CA LYS A 2 26.97 -25.05 -8.46
C LYS A 2 26.08 -23.82 -8.57
N LYS A 3 26.18 -23.11 -9.67
CA LYS A 3 25.37 -21.91 -9.89
C LYS A 3 23.89 -22.25 -10.00
N ILE A 4 23.58 -23.39 -10.59
CA ILE A 4 22.20 -23.82 -10.75
C ILE A 4 21.57 -24.12 -9.39
N LEU A 5 22.34 -24.76 -8.50
CA LEU A 5 21.87 -25.04 -7.15
C LEU A 5 21.58 -23.78 -6.37
N LEU A 6 22.46 -22.79 -6.51
CA LEU A 6 22.25 -21.51 -5.83
C LEU A 6 20.99 -20.82 -6.33
N ALA A 7 20.76 -20.88 -7.63
CA ALA A 7 19.57 -20.30 -8.22
C ALA A 7 18.30 -20.94 -7.67
N SER A 8 18.35 -22.25 -7.47
CA SER A 8 17.20 -22.96 -6.90
C SER A 8 16.90 -22.51 -5.48
N VAL A 9 17.94 -22.31 -4.69
CA VAL A 9 17.77 -21.85 -3.30
C VAL A 9 17.16 -20.46 -3.29
N ILE A 10 17.64 -19.58 -4.15
CA ILE A 10 17.09 -18.23 -4.25
C ILE A 10 15.63 -18.26 -4.64
N ALA A 11 15.27 -19.13 -5.57
CA ALA A 11 13.89 -19.26 -6.01
C ALA A 11 12.97 -19.68 -4.87
N LEU A 12 13.44 -20.60 -4.03
CA LEU A 12 12.67 -21.01 -2.87
C LEU A 12 12.47 -19.87 -1.88
N ALA A 13 13.52 -19.11 -1.63
CA ALA A 13 13.42 -17.96 -0.75
C ALA A 13 12.42 -16.95 -1.29
N ALA A 14 12.44 -16.71 -2.59
CA ALA A 14 11.51 -15.79 -3.22
C ALA A 14 10.07 -16.32 -3.12
N ALA A 15 9.89 -17.62 -3.25
CA ALA A 15 8.56 -18.20 -3.16
C ALA A 15 7.96 -18.05 -1.75
N THR A 16 8.81 -18.06 -0.73
CA THR A 16 8.35 -17.89 0.64
C THR A 16 8.19 -16.42 1.04
N ALA A 17 8.69 -15.51 0.20
CA ALA A 17 8.72 -14.09 0.52
C ALA A 17 7.37 -13.42 0.40
N SER A 18 6.34 -14.17 0.16
CA SER A 18 5.04 -13.80 0.59
C SER A 18 4.07 -13.21 -0.41
N ALA A 19 2.82 -13.53 -0.12
CA ALA A 19 1.68 -13.01 -0.84
C ALA A 19 1.56 -11.50 -0.73
N ASP A 20 2.03 -10.91 0.37
CA ASP A 20 1.93 -9.47 0.58
C ASP A 20 2.73 -8.68 -0.44
N ASP A 21 3.98 -9.09 -0.69
CA ASP A 21 4.81 -8.44 -1.69
C ASP A 21 4.18 -8.54 -3.08
N TYR A 22 3.57 -9.66 -3.37
CA TYR A 22 2.91 -9.87 -4.65
C TYR A 22 1.73 -8.91 -4.82
N ILE A 23 0.94 -8.74 -3.77
CA ILE A 23 -0.22 -7.84 -3.81
C ILE A 23 0.23 -6.40 -3.98
N GLU A 24 1.24 -5.97 -3.23
CA GLU A 24 1.78 -4.62 -3.38
C GLU A 24 2.28 -4.39 -4.80
N HIS A 25 3.01 -5.37 -5.33
CA HIS A 25 3.53 -5.27 -6.69
C HIS A 25 2.40 -5.13 -7.71
N GLN A 26 1.32 -5.85 -7.54
CA GLN A 26 0.17 -5.74 -8.41
C GLN A 26 -0.45 -4.35 -8.36
N VAL A 27 -0.53 -3.76 -7.18
CA VAL A 27 -1.07 -2.41 -7.04
C VAL A 27 -0.19 -1.42 -7.80
N TYR A 28 1.12 -1.46 -7.57
CA TYR A 28 2.03 -0.54 -8.24
C TYR A 28 2.09 -0.77 -9.75
N SER A 29 1.79 -1.98 -10.21
CA SER A 29 1.81 -2.31 -11.63
C SER A 29 0.49 -1.99 -12.33
N ASP A 30 -0.54 -1.63 -11.59
CA ASP A 30 -1.81 -1.25 -12.16
C ASP A 30 -1.61 0.01 -13.01
N LYS A 31 -2.04 -0.03 -14.27
CA LYS A 31 -1.88 1.11 -15.16
C LYS A 31 -2.63 2.34 -14.68
N ASN A 32 -3.62 2.15 -13.82
CA ASN A 32 -4.41 3.23 -13.26
C ASN A 32 -3.92 3.66 -11.89
N PHE A 33 -2.79 3.14 -11.43
CA PHE A 33 -2.29 3.41 -10.08
C PHE A 33 -2.13 4.92 -9.82
N GLU A 34 -1.50 5.64 -10.74
CA GLU A 34 -1.26 7.07 -10.53
C GLU A 34 -2.56 7.85 -10.42
N GLN A 35 -3.54 7.51 -11.25
CA GLN A 35 -4.85 8.16 -11.19
C GLN A 35 -5.55 7.84 -9.88
N ASN A 36 -5.51 6.58 -9.47
CA ASN A 36 -6.17 6.16 -8.23
C ASN A 36 -5.49 6.76 -7.01
N ARG A 37 -4.16 6.85 -7.04
CA ARG A 37 -3.42 7.51 -5.98
C ARG A 37 -3.83 8.99 -5.87
N ALA A 38 -3.90 9.67 -6.99
CA ALA A 38 -4.32 11.08 -7.00
C ALA A 38 -5.74 11.25 -6.49
N LYS A 39 -6.63 10.32 -6.83
CA LYS A 39 -8.00 10.36 -6.30
C LYS A 39 -8.02 10.18 -4.80
N ALA A 40 -7.19 9.28 -4.28
CA ALA A 40 -7.09 9.04 -2.85
C ALA A 40 -6.61 10.30 -2.14
N VAL A 41 -5.60 10.97 -2.68
CA VAL A 41 -5.09 12.21 -2.10
C VAL A 41 -6.19 13.26 -2.04
N LYS A 42 -6.91 13.45 -3.13
CA LYS A 42 -7.98 14.45 -3.18
C LYS A 42 -9.11 14.12 -2.21
N LEU A 43 -9.45 12.84 -2.11
CA LEU A 43 -10.49 12.39 -1.19
C LEU A 43 -10.12 12.75 0.25
N LEU A 44 -8.88 12.49 0.63
CA LEU A 44 -8.43 12.78 1.98
C LEU A 44 -8.26 14.27 2.22
N GLU A 45 -7.81 15.01 1.22
CA GLU A 45 -7.70 16.47 1.33
C GLU A 45 -9.07 17.12 1.57
N LYS A 46 -10.10 16.60 0.92
CA LYS A 46 -11.46 17.09 1.14
C LYS A 46 -11.92 16.85 2.57
N ARG A 47 -11.38 15.86 3.23
CA ARG A 47 -11.69 15.58 4.63
C ARG A 47 -10.82 16.39 5.59
N GLY A 48 -9.97 17.25 5.06
CA GLY A 48 -9.15 18.14 5.88
C GLY A 48 -7.75 17.62 6.17
N TYR A 49 -7.35 16.53 5.53
CA TYR A 49 -6.03 15.96 5.74
C TYR A 49 -4.99 16.60 4.84
N GLN A 50 -3.79 16.73 5.37
CA GLN A 50 -2.60 17.07 4.59
C GLN A 50 -1.79 15.80 4.48
N ILE A 51 -1.62 15.31 3.26
CA ILE A 51 -0.99 14.01 3.03
C ILE A 51 0.53 14.16 3.13
N HIS A 52 1.13 13.31 3.96
CA HIS A 52 2.57 13.23 4.10
C HIS A 52 3.14 12.11 3.23
N LYS A 53 2.45 10.98 3.20
CA LYS A 53 2.94 9.80 2.51
C LYS A 53 1.76 8.90 2.18
N ILE A 54 1.83 8.22 1.04
CA ILE A 54 0.81 7.24 0.67
C ILE A 54 1.49 6.10 -0.08
N ASP A 55 1.29 4.87 0.39
CA ASP A 55 1.93 3.68 -0.15
C ASP A 55 0.92 2.57 -0.34
N ALA A 56 1.24 1.65 -1.26
CA ALA A 56 0.47 0.44 -1.40
C ALA A 56 0.88 -0.57 -0.33
N ASP A 57 -0.09 -1.34 0.14
CA ASP A 57 0.16 -2.41 1.11
C ASP A 57 -0.93 -3.46 0.95
N SER A 58 -0.90 -4.47 1.77
CA SER A 58 -1.96 -5.46 1.81
C SER A 58 -2.39 -5.70 3.25
N HIS A 59 -3.70 -5.83 3.44
CA HIS A 59 -4.29 -6.17 4.74
C HIS A 59 -5.21 -7.34 4.53
N TRP A 60 -4.94 -8.43 5.24
CA TRP A 60 -5.72 -9.68 5.13
C TRP A 60 -5.85 -10.16 3.69
N GLY A 61 -4.72 -10.11 2.96
CA GLY A 61 -4.68 -10.58 1.59
C GLY A 61 -5.39 -9.70 0.58
N LYS A 62 -5.74 -8.46 0.95
CA LYS A 62 -6.42 -7.53 0.07
C LYS A 62 -5.56 -6.30 -0.17
N PRO A 63 -5.59 -5.75 -1.39
CA PRO A 63 -4.81 -4.56 -1.69
C PRO A 63 -5.41 -3.33 -1.01
N VAL A 64 -4.54 -2.50 -0.46
CA VAL A 64 -4.95 -1.23 0.17
C VAL A 64 -3.92 -0.15 -0.14
N LEU A 65 -4.30 1.09 0.12
CA LEU A 65 -3.37 2.21 0.21
C LEU A 65 -3.30 2.64 1.66
N GLU A 66 -2.09 2.84 2.16
CA GLU A 66 -1.87 3.35 3.50
C GLU A 66 -1.37 4.78 3.40
N ALA A 67 -2.04 5.70 4.07
CA ALA A 67 -1.69 7.10 4.07
C ALA A 67 -1.29 7.55 5.46
N GLU A 68 -0.22 8.35 5.52
CA GLU A 68 0.13 9.11 6.72
C GLU A 68 -0.23 10.56 6.44
N ALA A 69 -1.02 11.15 7.32
CA ALA A 69 -1.54 12.48 7.07
C ALA A 69 -1.68 13.26 8.36
N TYR A 70 -1.74 14.59 8.22
CA TYR A 70 -1.91 15.48 9.35
C TYR A 70 -3.24 16.19 9.27
N LYS A 71 -3.87 16.35 10.42
CA LYS A 71 -5.12 17.10 10.53
C LYS A 71 -5.20 17.68 11.94
N ASN A 72 -5.43 18.98 12.04
CA ASN A 72 -5.54 19.68 13.32
C ASN A 72 -4.31 19.42 14.21
N GLY A 73 -3.13 19.40 13.59
CA GLY A 73 -1.89 19.24 14.33
C GLY A 73 -1.60 17.82 14.79
N ARG A 74 -2.37 16.84 14.35
CA ARG A 74 -2.17 15.45 14.74
C ARG A 74 -1.92 14.59 13.51
N GLU A 75 -1.14 13.55 13.72
CA GLU A 75 -0.85 12.59 12.67
C GLU A 75 -1.88 11.47 12.70
N TYR A 76 -2.31 11.05 11.51
CA TYR A 76 -3.27 9.98 11.35
C TYR A 76 -2.73 8.93 10.39
N ASP A 77 -3.04 7.67 10.69
CA ASP A 77 -2.82 6.56 9.76
C ASP A 77 -4.16 6.18 9.17
N ILE A 78 -4.26 6.21 7.86
CA ILE A 78 -5.50 5.98 7.16
C ILE A 78 -5.29 4.87 6.15
N VAL A 79 -6.22 3.91 6.12
CA VAL A 79 -6.17 2.80 5.17
C VAL A 79 -7.38 2.89 4.27
N LEU A 80 -7.13 2.86 2.96
CA LEU A 80 -8.18 2.85 1.95
C LEU A 80 -8.12 1.55 1.17
N SER A 81 -9.27 1.01 0.84
CA SER A 81 -9.30 -0.15 -0.06
C SER A 81 -8.81 0.26 -1.44
N TYR A 82 -8.29 -0.70 -2.20
CA TYR A 82 -7.82 -0.43 -3.55
C TYR A 82 -8.45 -1.45 -4.50
N PRO A 83 -8.98 -1.04 -5.62
CA PRO A 83 -9.00 0.32 -6.18
C PRO A 83 -10.22 1.17 -5.76
N ASP A 84 -11.08 0.66 -4.90
CA ASP A 84 -12.35 1.32 -4.55
C ASP A 84 -12.16 2.60 -3.76
N LEU A 85 -11.04 2.74 -3.05
CA LEU A 85 -10.69 3.91 -2.26
C LEU A 85 -11.68 4.23 -1.15
N LYS A 86 -12.21 3.21 -0.51
CA LYS A 86 -13.05 3.38 0.67
C LYS A 86 -12.18 3.40 1.90
N ILE A 87 -12.44 4.34 2.80
CA ILE A 87 -11.70 4.41 4.06
C ILE A 87 -12.14 3.25 4.93
N ILE A 88 -11.21 2.34 5.23
CA ILE A 88 -11.50 1.18 6.07
C ILE A 88 -10.86 1.30 7.44
N LYS A 89 -9.97 2.26 7.63
CA LYS A 89 -9.35 2.52 8.92
C LYS A 89 -8.89 3.96 8.98
N GLU A 90 -9.11 4.60 10.11
CA GLU A 90 -8.70 5.97 10.32
C GLU A 90 -8.32 6.09 11.79
N LYS A 91 -7.03 6.24 12.07
CA LYS A 91 -6.53 6.12 13.43
C LYS A 91 -5.54 7.23 13.73
N ILE A 92 -5.68 7.86 14.91
CA ILE A 92 -4.69 8.82 15.37
C ILE A 92 -3.43 8.06 15.75
N ASP A 93 -2.30 8.56 15.28
CA ASP A 93 -1.00 8.01 15.60
C ASP A 93 -0.42 8.84 16.74
N TYR A 94 -0.34 8.24 17.90
CA TYR A 94 0.26 8.89 19.05
C TYR A 94 1.76 8.62 19.05
#